data_18afa35dc52c3d77d6011c6c9acbb3de
#
_entry.id   18afa35dc52c3d77d6011c6c9acbb3de
#
_cell.length_a   1.000
_cell.length_b   1.000
_cell.length_c   1.000
_cell.angle_alpha   90.00
_cell.angle_beta   90.00
_cell.angle_gamma   90.00
#
_symmetry.space_group_name_H-M   'P 1'
#
loop_
_entity.id
_entity.type
_entity.pdbx_description
1 polymer ?
#
loop_
_entity_poly.entity_id
_entity_poly.type
_entity_poly.pdbx_seq_one_letter_code
_entity_poly.pdbx_strand_id
1 'polypeptide(L)'
;MGFDKVVDRISNHGLRLIRPFLRGFGPTEISEPSARSGEAAALGQDVLDLADALGIGIFQVVGHDWGSRAGHAAAILAPHRISRLLAIASPFFVDPDLPFQVQLRQTQAFWYSLYFHTREGKLALEERTAELTEHIWRTWSPTWKFAAEELQAVLPSFNNASFAETVVSYYRHRWNVGMDSPAYKAQQATLRTVRTIDVPTIFVCGDTDACTLAAVSRNVERFYPAGYERIELPGVGHFPHREQPIAVADLILRFAG
;
A
#
# COMPACT_ATOMS: atom_id res chain seq x y z
N MET A 1 -8.30 -9.93 -8.94
CA MET A 1 -7.25 -9.24 -8.13
C MET A 1 -7.63 -7.79 -7.84
N GLY A 2 -6.82 -7.06 -7.03
CA GLY A 2 -7.22 -5.75 -6.52
C GLY A 2 -7.59 -4.71 -7.58
N PHE A 3 -6.81 -4.61 -8.65
CA PHE A 3 -6.95 -3.58 -9.67
C PHE A 3 -7.66 -4.03 -10.96
N ASP A 4 -8.29 -5.19 -11.02
CA ASP A 4 -8.85 -5.72 -12.28
C ASP A 4 -9.84 -4.74 -12.92
N LYS A 5 -10.80 -4.22 -12.15
CA LYS A 5 -11.79 -3.27 -12.66
C LYS A 5 -11.20 -1.95 -13.17
N VAL A 6 -10.08 -1.52 -12.59
CA VAL A 6 -9.33 -0.35 -13.04
C VAL A 6 -8.60 -0.68 -14.34
N VAL A 7 -7.89 -1.82 -14.37
CA VAL A 7 -7.13 -2.26 -15.56
C VAL A 7 -8.02 -2.47 -16.77
N ASP A 8 -9.18 -3.07 -16.61
CA ASP A 8 -10.16 -3.27 -17.68
C ASP A 8 -10.54 -1.94 -18.39
N ARG A 9 -10.51 -0.84 -17.63
CA ARG A 9 -10.82 0.49 -18.16
C ARG A 9 -9.66 1.18 -18.87
N ILE A 10 -8.42 0.92 -18.43
CA ILE A 10 -7.24 1.63 -18.95
C ILE A 10 -6.43 0.79 -19.95
N SER A 11 -6.74 -0.48 -20.12
CA SER A 11 -5.96 -1.42 -20.96
C SER A 11 -5.86 -1.00 -22.44
N ASN A 12 -6.86 -0.27 -22.95
CA ASN A 12 -6.92 0.18 -24.34
C ASN A 12 -6.31 1.57 -24.60
N HIS A 13 -5.59 2.14 -23.61
CA HIS A 13 -5.03 3.49 -23.70
C HIS A 13 -3.53 3.52 -24.01
N GLY A 14 -2.99 2.45 -24.61
CA GLY A 14 -1.58 2.40 -25.01
C GLY A 14 -0.57 2.29 -23.86
N LEU A 15 -1.03 1.97 -22.66
CA LEU A 15 -0.20 1.83 -21.46
C LEU A 15 0.32 0.38 -21.33
N ARG A 16 1.61 0.22 -21.02
CA ARG A 16 2.14 -1.05 -20.55
C ARG A 16 1.87 -1.17 -19.06
N LEU A 17 1.00 -2.10 -18.66
CA LEU A 17 0.57 -2.30 -17.28
C LEU A 17 1.25 -3.53 -16.69
N ILE A 18 1.93 -3.33 -15.55
CA ILE A 18 2.61 -4.39 -14.80
C ILE A 18 2.01 -4.43 -13.40
N ARG A 19 1.50 -5.60 -13.01
CA ARG A 19 0.82 -5.81 -11.73
C ARG A 19 1.50 -6.93 -10.95
N PRO A 20 2.56 -6.65 -10.20
CA PRO A 20 3.19 -7.64 -9.36
C PRO A 20 2.32 -7.99 -8.15
N PHE A 21 2.44 -9.20 -7.66
CA PHE A 21 2.09 -9.50 -6.28
C PHE A 21 3.22 -9.05 -5.37
N LEU A 22 2.89 -8.44 -4.25
CA LEU A 22 3.88 -8.12 -3.23
C LEU A 22 4.49 -9.41 -2.67
N ARG A 23 5.69 -9.32 -2.09
CA ARG A 23 6.36 -10.44 -1.44
C ARG A 23 5.44 -11.11 -0.42
N GLY A 24 5.36 -12.45 -0.43
CA GLY A 24 4.50 -13.24 0.42
C GLY A 24 3.04 -13.35 -0.03
N PHE A 25 2.70 -12.84 -1.22
CA PHE A 25 1.36 -12.93 -1.79
C PHE A 25 1.36 -13.63 -3.16
N GLY A 26 0.31 -14.41 -3.42
CA GLY A 26 0.12 -15.11 -4.67
C GLY A 26 1.35 -15.91 -5.08
N PRO A 27 1.81 -15.84 -6.32
CA PRO A 27 2.97 -16.59 -6.80
C PRO A 27 4.33 -15.96 -6.44
N THR A 28 4.35 -14.81 -5.73
CA THR A 28 5.62 -14.18 -5.33
C THR A 28 6.19 -14.89 -4.12
N GLU A 29 7.05 -15.85 -4.37
CA GLU A 29 7.71 -16.66 -3.34
C GLU A 29 8.92 -15.93 -2.73
N ILE A 30 9.24 -16.30 -1.50
CA ILE A 30 10.45 -15.85 -0.79
C ILE A 30 11.41 -17.04 -0.77
N SER A 31 12.51 -16.94 -1.52
CA SER A 31 13.49 -18.01 -1.70
C SER A 31 14.22 -18.36 -0.41
N GLU A 32 14.49 -17.36 0.42
CA GLU A 32 15.28 -17.50 1.64
C GLU A 32 14.54 -16.92 2.85
N PRO A 33 14.46 -17.61 3.99
CA PRO A 33 13.83 -17.07 5.20
C PRO A 33 14.42 -15.72 5.64
N SER A 34 15.72 -15.50 5.39
CA SER A 34 16.43 -14.24 5.67
C SER A 34 15.96 -13.07 4.80
N ALA A 35 15.41 -13.34 3.62
CA ALA A 35 14.80 -12.36 2.73
C ALA A 35 13.35 -12.00 3.12
N ARG A 36 12.80 -12.65 4.14
CA ARG A 36 11.44 -12.45 4.63
C ARG A 36 11.36 -11.16 5.45
N SER A 37 11.45 -10.03 4.76
CA SER A 37 11.36 -8.70 5.34
C SER A 37 10.13 -7.95 4.84
N GLY A 38 9.33 -7.41 5.78
CA GLY A 38 8.20 -6.51 5.51
C GLY A 38 8.56 -5.03 5.58
N GLU A 39 9.84 -4.69 5.52
CA GLU A 39 10.31 -3.29 5.54
C GLU A 39 9.82 -2.52 4.31
N ALA A 40 9.48 -1.26 4.48
CA ALA A 40 9.13 -0.40 3.35
C ALA A 40 10.28 -0.29 2.34
N ALA A 41 11.53 -0.29 2.82
CA ALA A 41 12.71 -0.29 1.98
C ALA A 41 12.80 -1.55 1.09
N ALA A 42 12.50 -2.72 1.66
CA ALA A 42 12.48 -3.96 0.90
C ALA A 42 11.39 -3.96 -0.18
N LEU A 43 10.19 -3.46 0.15
CA LEU A 43 9.10 -3.34 -0.81
C LEU A 43 9.41 -2.34 -1.94
N GLY A 44 10.05 -1.21 -1.59
CA GLY A 44 10.50 -0.23 -2.58
C GLY A 44 11.59 -0.80 -3.50
N GLN A 45 12.52 -1.57 -2.94
CA GLN A 45 13.57 -2.24 -3.72
C GLN A 45 12.97 -3.29 -4.66
N ASP A 46 11.96 -4.06 -4.24
CA ASP A 46 11.26 -5.01 -5.13
C ASP A 46 10.68 -4.32 -6.38
N VAL A 47 10.13 -3.10 -6.22
CA VAL A 47 9.60 -2.32 -7.34
C VAL A 47 10.71 -1.94 -8.31
N LEU A 48 11.86 -1.52 -7.81
CA LEU A 48 13.02 -1.14 -8.62
C LEU A 48 13.66 -2.35 -9.30
N ASP A 49 13.88 -3.43 -8.57
CA ASP A 49 14.47 -4.67 -9.08
C ASP A 49 13.60 -5.31 -10.18
N LEU A 50 12.27 -5.27 -10.01
CA LEU A 50 11.34 -5.73 -11.04
C LEU A 50 11.45 -4.86 -12.30
N ALA A 51 11.53 -3.55 -12.16
CA ALA A 51 11.69 -2.65 -13.29
C ALA A 51 13.03 -2.93 -14.01
N ASP A 52 14.12 -3.17 -13.28
CA ASP A 52 15.43 -3.50 -13.83
C ASP A 52 15.39 -4.85 -14.57
N ALA A 53 14.80 -5.87 -13.98
CA ALA A 53 14.65 -7.19 -14.60
C ALA A 53 13.82 -7.14 -15.90
N LEU A 54 12.93 -6.16 -16.04
CA LEU A 54 12.09 -5.94 -17.23
C LEU A 54 12.70 -4.93 -18.22
N GLY A 55 13.90 -4.39 -17.94
CA GLY A 55 14.58 -3.39 -18.78
C GLY A 55 13.83 -2.04 -18.83
N ILE A 56 13.11 -1.67 -17.75
CA ILE A 56 12.32 -0.44 -17.69
C ILE A 56 13.15 0.65 -17.00
N GLY A 57 13.43 1.74 -17.71
CA GLY A 57 14.20 2.87 -17.19
C GLY A 57 13.37 3.76 -16.27
N ILE A 58 12.43 4.50 -16.83
CA ILE A 58 11.53 5.42 -16.10
C ILE A 58 10.11 4.89 -16.17
N PHE A 59 9.39 4.96 -15.06
CA PHE A 59 8.01 4.47 -14.97
C PHE A 59 7.18 5.25 -13.94
N GLN A 60 5.88 5.03 -13.99
CA GLN A 60 4.94 5.54 -12.99
C GLN A 60 4.57 4.41 -12.01
N VAL A 61 4.29 4.77 -10.76
CA VAL A 61 3.83 3.83 -9.76
C VAL A 61 2.41 4.18 -9.34
N VAL A 62 1.55 3.17 -9.33
CA VAL A 62 0.22 3.22 -8.72
C VAL A 62 0.17 2.19 -7.61
N GLY A 63 -0.01 2.61 -6.38
CA GLY A 63 0.01 1.71 -5.24
C GLY A 63 -1.14 1.96 -4.26
N HIS A 64 -1.72 0.87 -3.75
CA HIS A 64 -2.72 0.91 -2.70
C HIS A 64 -2.15 0.31 -1.40
N ASP A 65 -2.39 0.92 -0.27
CA ASP A 65 -1.98 0.49 1.08
C ASP A 65 -0.48 0.12 1.14
N TRP A 66 -0.10 -1.14 1.31
CA TRP A 66 1.31 -1.57 1.26
C TRP A 66 1.96 -1.33 -0.11
N GLY A 67 1.18 -1.39 -1.20
CA GLY A 67 1.65 -0.95 -2.52
C GLY A 67 1.93 0.55 -2.60
N SER A 68 1.16 1.37 -1.88
CA SER A 68 1.45 2.80 -1.73
C SER A 68 2.77 3.03 -0.97
N ARG A 69 3.01 2.26 0.09
CA ARG A 69 4.29 2.30 0.83
C ARG A 69 5.47 1.89 -0.03
N ALA A 70 5.31 0.84 -0.83
CA ALA A 70 6.31 0.41 -1.80
C ALA A 70 6.61 1.51 -2.82
N GLY A 71 5.57 2.16 -3.36
CA GLY A 71 5.69 3.27 -4.31
C GLY A 71 6.42 4.49 -3.72
N HIS A 72 6.05 4.89 -2.50
CA HIS A 72 6.76 5.96 -1.80
C HIS A 72 8.22 5.61 -1.54
N ALA A 73 8.49 4.38 -1.08
CA ALA A 73 9.87 3.93 -0.85
C ALA A 73 10.69 3.93 -2.14
N ALA A 74 10.15 3.43 -3.26
CA ALA A 74 10.80 3.48 -4.55
C ALA A 74 11.07 4.94 -5.01
N ALA A 75 10.09 5.84 -4.83
CA ALA A 75 10.22 7.25 -5.17
C ALA A 75 11.31 7.97 -4.34
N ILE A 76 11.50 7.57 -3.08
CA ILE A 76 12.56 8.11 -2.21
C ILE A 76 13.93 7.54 -2.58
N LEU A 77 14.01 6.23 -2.83
CA LEU A 77 15.27 5.55 -3.10
C LEU A 77 15.81 5.85 -4.49
N ALA A 78 14.94 6.04 -5.48
CA ALA A 78 15.33 6.29 -6.87
C ALA A 78 14.39 7.29 -7.56
N PRO A 79 14.35 8.58 -7.11
CA PRO A 79 13.42 9.57 -7.63
C PRO A 79 13.55 9.78 -9.15
N HIS A 80 14.74 9.61 -9.72
CA HIS A 80 14.99 9.71 -11.17
C HIS A 80 14.38 8.57 -11.99
N ARG A 81 13.96 7.47 -11.35
CA ARG A 81 13.28 6.33 -11.97
C ARG A 81 11.78 6.45 -11.96
N ILE A 82 11.23 7.19 -11.02
CA ILE A 82 9.79 7.32 -10.81
C ILE A 82 9.32 8.66 -11.36
N SER A 83 8.70 8.65 -12.53
CA SER A 83 8.22 9.91 -13.12
C SER A 83 7.03 10.49 -12.36
N ARG A 84 6.18 9.66 -11.77
CA ARG A 84 4.99 10.05 -11.01
C ARG A 84 4.54 8.94 -10.05
N LEU A 85 3.93 9.32 -8.93
CA LEU A 85 3.38 8.41 -7.93
C LEU A 85 1.88 8.69 -7.69
N LEU A 86 1.03 7.70 -7.91
CA LEU A 86 -0.36 7.71 -7.45
C LEU A 86 -0.48 6.76 -6.24
N ALA A 87 -0.60 7.35 -5.06
CA ALA A 87 -0.64 6.66 -3.79
C ALA A 87 -2.07 6.60 -3.25
N ILE A 88 -2.56 5.42 -2.91
CA ILE A 88 -3.96 5.21 -2.48
C ILE A 88 -3.98 4.71 -1.04
N ALA A 89 -4.77 5.36 -0.21
CA ALA A 89 -5.15 4.99 1.16
C ALA A 89 -4.01 4.89 2.20
N SER A 90 -2.74 4.96 1.83
CA SER A 90 -1.62 4.92 2.78
C SER A 90 -0.63 6.05 2.48
N PRO A 91 -0.65 7.17 3.23
CA PRO A 91 0.29 8.26 3.05
C PRO A 91 1.66 7.88 3.63
N PHE A 92 2.73 8.53 3.12
CA PHE A 92 4.07 8.41 3.71
C PHE A 92 4.24 9.39 4.87
N PHE A 93 3.96 10.66 4.63
CA PHE A 93 3.93 11.68 5.67
C PHE A 93 2.55 11.77 6.30
N VAL A 94 2.53 12.02 7.60
CA VAL A 94 1.32 12.24 8.40
C VAL A 94 1.28 13.71 8.78
N ASP A 95 0.09 14.29 8.86
CA ASP A 95 -0.12 15.65 9.33
C ASP A 95 0.60 15.86 10.68
N PRO A 96 1.61 16.72 10.73
CA PRO A 96 2.39 16.95 11.97
C PRO A 96 1.57 17.64 13.07
N ASP A 97 0.49 18.32 12.68
CA ASP A 97 -0.40 19.04 13.61
C ASP A 97 -1.69 18.25 13.89
N LEU A 98 -1.66 16.92 13.66
CA LEU A 98 -2.82 16.05 13.84
C LEU A 98 -3.31 16.10 15.30
N PRO A 99 -4.58 16.46 15.56
CA PRO A 99 -5.13 16.52 16.92
C PRO A 99 -4.99 15.19 17.65
N PHE A 100 -4.66 15.22 18.94
CA PHE A 100 -4.44 14.02 19.75
C PHE A 100 -5.63 13.04 19.70
N GLN A 101 -6.85 13.55 19.73
CA GLN A 101 -8.05 12.70 19.60
C GLN A 101 -8.10 11.93 18.26
N VAL A 102 -7.61 12.54 17.18
CA VAL A 102 -7.52 11.88 15.87
C VAL A 102 -6.39 10.85 15.87
N GLN A 103 -5.26 11.15 16.53
CA GLN A 103 -4.16 10.18 16.71
C GLN A 103 -4.64 8.94 17.45
N LEU A 104 -5.43 9.10 18.54
CA LEU A 104 -6.01 7.99 19.28
C LEU A 104 -6.97 7.15 18.42
N ARG A 105 -7.86 7.82 17.66
CA ARG A 105 -8.76 7.13 16.74
C ARG A 105 -8.00 6.36 15.66
N GLN A 106 -6.93 6.94 15.10
CA GLN A 106 -6.07 6.27 14.14
C GLN A 106 -5.38 5.05 14.75
N THR A 107 -4.93 5.14 16.00
CA THR A 107 -4.34 4.01 16.71
C THR A 107 -5.38 2.90 16.93
N GLN A 108 -6.59 3.25 17.31
CA GLN A 108 -7.68 2.30 17.45
C GLN A 108 -8.03 1.62 16.12
N ALA A 109 -8.05 2.36 15.01
CA ALA A 109 -8.28 1.82 13.68
C ALA A 109 -7.23 0.76 13.28
N PHE A 110 -6.01 0.86 13.80
CA PHE A 110 -4.91 -0.08 13.54
C PHE A 110 -4.84 -1.28 14.51
N TRP A 111 -5.93 -1.59 15.24
CA TRP A 111 -5.98 -2.68 16.21
C TRP A 111 -5.47 -4.02 15.67
N TYR A 112 -5.80 -4.33 14.42
CA TYR A 112 -5.43 -5.58 13.75
C TYR A 112 -3.91 -5.74 13.60
N SER A 113 -3.19 -4.65 13.45
CA SER A 113 -1.73 -4.67 13.34
C SER A 113 -1.06 -5.15 14.63
N LEU A 114 -1.66 -4.84 15.80
CA LEU A 114 -1.23 -5.38 17.09
C LEU A 114 -1.73 -6.82 17.29
N TYR A 115 -2.94 -7.13 16.83
CA TYR A 115 -3.51 -8.47 16.87
C TYR A 115 -2.61 -9.49 16.15
N PHE A 116 -2.04 -9.14 15.00
CA PHE A 116 -1.12 -10.01 14.26
C PHE A 116 0.21 -10.32 14.99
N HIS A 117 0.53 -9.61 16.07
CA HIS A 117 1.67 -9.96 16.92
C HIS A 117 1.31 -11.01 17.99
N THR A 118 0.03 -11.33 18.15
CA THR A 118 -0.42 -12.37 19.07
C THR A 118 -0.41 -13.74 18.39
N ARG A 119 -0.43 -14.79 19.20
CA ARG A 119 -0.59 -16.17 18.70
C ARG A 119 -1.91 -16.33 17.94
N GLU A 120 -2.99 -15.80 18.50
CA GLU A 120 -4.34 -15.86 17.92
C GLU A 120 -4.41 -15.14 16.58
N GLY A 121 -3.75 -13.98 16.45
CA GLY A 121 -3.68 -13.22 15.19
C GLY A 121 -2.90 -13.98 14.12
N LYS A 122 -1.80 -14.64 14.49
CA LYS A 122 -1.06 -15.48 13.55
C LYS A 122 -1.91 -16.67 13.08
N LEU A 123 -2.56 -17.38 14.00
CA LEU A 123 -3.47 -18.48 13.66
C LEU A 123 -4.64 -18.03 12.77
N ALA A 124 -5.16 -16.82 12.99
CA ALA A 124 -6.23 -16.28 12.14
C ALA A 124 -5.74 -16.03 10.70
N LEU A 125 -4.49 -15.59 10.52
CA LEU A 125 -3.88 -15.46 9.20
C LEU A 125 -3.66 -16.81 8.51
N GLU A 126 -3.31 -17.84 9.26
CA GLU A 126 -3.00 -19.19 8.73
C GLU A 126 -4.27 -20.01 8.43
N GLU A 127 -5.26 -19.99 9.32
CA GLU A 127 -6.37 -20.93 9.31
C GLU A 127 -7.74 -20.28 8.98
N ARG A 128 -7.88 -18.97 9.16
CA ARG A 128 -9.16 -18.25 9.03
C ARG A 128 -9.06 -17.02 8.13
N THR A 129 -8.18 -17.06 7.14
CA THR A 129 -7.88 -15.92 6.26
C THR A 129 -9.13 -15.32 5.60
N ALA A 130 -10.06 -16.15 5.13
CA ALA A 130 -11.27 -15.68 4.46
C ALA A 130 -12.17 -14.87 5.43
N GLU A 131 -12.45 -15.40 6.61
CA GLU A 131 -13.28 -14.73 7.63
C GLU A 131 -12.62 -13.43 8.11
N LEU A 132 -11.31 -13.50 8.36
CA LEU A 132 -10.52 -12.34 8.77
C LEU A 132 -10.53 -11.25 7.69
N THR A 133 -10.35 -11.62 6.42
CA THR A 133 -10.38 -10.68 5.29
C THR A 133 -11.76 -10.04 5.16
N GLU A 134 -12.84 -10.80 5.25
CA GLU A 134 -14.20 -10.28 5.21
C GLU A 134 -14.45 -9.28 6.36
N HIS A 135 -14.04 -9.64 7.57
CA HIS A 135 -14.17 -8.76 8.74
C HIS A 135 -13.40 -7.45 8.53
N ILE A 136 -12.16 -7.54 8.07
CA ILE A 136 -11.30 -6.39 7.78
C ILE A 136 -11.95 -5.50 6.71
N TRP A 137 -12.41 -6.06 5.60
CA TRP A 137 -13.02 -5.27 4.53
C TRP A 137 -14.27 -4.53 4.99
N ARG A 138 -15.15 -5.20 5.76
CA ARG A 138 -16.37 -4.59 6.32
C ARG A 138 -16.07 -3.47 7.32
N THR A 139 -14.98 -3.63 8.09
CA THR A 139 -14.59 -2.62 9.09
C THR A 139 -13.84 -1.45 8.47
N TRP A 140 -12.99 -1.68 7.47
CA TRP A 140 -12.21 -0.63 6.83
C TRP A 140 -13.00 0.20 5.81
N SER A 141 -14.01 -0.42 5.19
CA SER A 141 -14.90 0.23 4.21
C SER A 141 -16.35 0.01 4.60
N PRO A 142 -16.86 0.66 5.66
CA PRO A 142 -18.18 0.39 6.21
C PRO A 142 -19.32 0.74 5.24
N THR A 143 -19.08 1.62 4.30
CA THR A 143 -20.01 2.03 3.24
C THR A 143 -20.03 1.09 2.04
N TRP A 144 -18.99 0.28 1.86
CA TRP A 144 -18.83 -0.59 0.70
C TRP A 144 -19.69 -1.86 0.80
N LYS A 145 -20.63 -1.99 -0.11
CA LYS A 145 -21.50 -3.18 -0.26
C LYS A 145 -20.87 -4.13 -1.30
N PHE A 146 -19.74 -4.76 -0.95
CA PHE A 146 -19.12 -5.72 -1.85
C PHE A 146 -19.89 -7.04 -1.94
N ALA A 147 -19.89 -7.63 -3.14
CA ALA A 147 -20.46 -8.95 -3.37
C ALA A 147 -19.50 -10.06 -2.88
N ALA A 148 -20.01 -11.25 -2.59
CA ALA A 148 -19.19 -12.37 -2.12
C ALA A 148 -18.09 -12.75 -3.13
N GLU A 149 -18.34 -12.59 -4.41
CA GLU A 149 -17.41 -12.85 -5.51
C GLU A 149 -16.17 -11.95 -5.46
N GLU A 150 -16.30 -10.71 -4.97
CA GLU A 150 -15.18 -9.80 -4.75
C GLU A 150 -14.19 -10.37 -3.73
N LEU A 151 -14.70 -10.95 -2.66
CA LEU A 151 -13.89 -11.59 -1.63
C LEU A 151 -13.25 -12.88 -2.19
N GLN A 152 -14.07 -13.73 -2.81
CA GLN A 152 -13.60 -15.01 -3.38
C GLN A 152 -12.46 -14.80 -4.40
N ALA A 153 -12.53 -13.72 -5.20
CA ALA A 153 -11.52 -13.41 -6.20
C ALA A 153 -10.14 -13.08 -5.62
N VAL A 154 -10.03 -12.67 -4.35
CA VAL A 154 -8.74 -12.33 -3.73
C VAL A 154 -8.15 -13.44 -2.88
N LEU A 155 -8.96 -14.37 -2.38
CA LEU A 155 -8.50 -15.44 -1.50
C LEU A 155 -7.33 -16.25 -2.07
N PRO A 156 -7.27 -16.58 -3.39
CA PRO A 156 -6.11 -17.26 -3.95
C PRO A 156 -4.79 -16.50 -3.77
N SER A 157 -4.83 -15.17 -3.60
CA SER A 157 -3.62 -14.36 -3.36
C SER A 157 -2.98 -14.64 -2.00
N PHE A 158 -3.71 -15.21 -1.07
CA PHE A 158 -3.23 -15.55 0.27
C PHE A 158 -2.71 -16.99 0.36
N ASN A 159 -2.91 -17.78 -0.69
CA ASN A 159 -2.41 -19.15 -0.74
C ASN A 159 -0.90 -19.19 -1.10
N ASN A 160 -0.09 -18.70 -0.16
CA ASN A 160 1.36 -18.63 -0.26
C ASN A 160 1.97 -19.10 1.06
N ALA A 161 2.94 -20.02 1.01
CA ALA A 161 3.53 -20.62 2.20
C ALA A 161 4.17 -19.60 3.16
N SER A 162 4.56 -18.42 2.64
CA SER A 162 5.17 -17.36 3.43
C SER A 162 4.17 -16.26 3.83
N PHE A 163 2.88 -16.38 3.48
CA PHE A 163 1.89 -15.32 3.65
C PHE A 163 1.80 -14.80 5.09
N ALA A 164 1.42 -15.66 6.02
CA ALA A 164 1.16 -15.24 7.41
C ALA A 164 2.39 -14.61 8.06
N GLU A 165 3.56 -15.24 7.92
CA GLU A 165 4.80 -14.70 8.48
C GLU A 165 5.24 -13.40 7.84
N THR A 166 5.03 -13.25 6.52
CA THR A 166 5.36 -12.01 5.81
C THR A 166 4.44 -10.88 6.24
N VAL A 167 3.13 -11.14 6.39
CA VAL A 167 2.17 -10.16 6.93
C VAL A 167 2.57 -9.73 8.34
N VAL A 168 2.91 -10.67 9.23
CA VAL A 168 3.40 -10.33 10.57
C VAL A 168 4.67 -9.47 10.49
N SER A 169 5.59 -9.77 9.57
CA SER A 169 6.81 -8.98 9.37
C SER A 169 6.50 -7.54 8.93
N TYR A 170 5.53 -7.34 8.01
CA TYR A 170 5.10 -5.99 7.62
C TYR A 170 4.72 -5.13 8.83
N TYR A 171 3.91 -5.67 9.73
CA TYR A 171 3.43 -4.92 10.90
C TYR A 171 4.48 -4.79 12.00
N ARG A 172 5.41 -5.74 12.16
CA ARG A 172 6.57 -5.57 13.04
C ARG A 172 7.41 -4.37 12.63
N HIS A 173 7.73 -4.25 11.36
CA HIS A 173 8.48 -3.09 10.85
C HIS A 173 7.68 -1.79 10.95
N ARG A 174 6.38 -1.84 10.73
CA ARG A 174 5.48 -0.67 10.92
C ARG A 174 5.57 -0.08 12.31
N TRP A 175 5.69 -0.92 13.34
CA TRP A 175 5.77 -0.51 14.74
C TRP A 175 7.20 -0.40 15.26
N ASN A 176 8.21 -0.52 14.42
CA ASN A 176 9.63 -0.53 14.78
C ASN A 176 10.00 -1.59 15.84
N VAL A 177 9.29 -2.72 15.87
CA VAL A 177 9.59 -3.86 16.74
C VAL A 177 10.30 -5.01 15.99
N GLY A 178 10.46 -4.87 14.66
CA GLY A 178 11.26 -5.76 13.84
C GLY A 178 12.72 -5.27 13.77
N MET A 179 13.65 -6.20 13.63
CA MET A 179 15.03 -5.85 13.28
C MET A 179 15.13 -5.57 11.79
N ASP A 180 15.88 -4.52 11.42
CA ASP A 180 16.16 -4.23 10.02
C ASP A 180 16.93 -5.39 9.39
N SER A 181 16.53 -5.78 8.20
CA SER A 181 17.29 -6.74 7.42
C SER A 181 18.65 -6.13 7.05
N PRO A 182 19.76 -6.83 7.25
CA PRO A 182 21.06 -6.35 6.81
C PRO A 182 21.08 -5.95 5.33
N ALA A 183 20.32 -6.64 4.49
CA ALA A 183 20.22 -6.39 3.05
C ALA A 183 19.63 -5.01 2.71
N TYR A 184 18.76 -4.46 3.55
CA TYR A 184 18.06 -3.19 3.29
C TYR A 184 18.37 -2.10 4.30
N LYS A 185 19.38 -2.30 5.16
CA LYS A 185 19.70 -1.38 6.26
C LYS A 185 20.00 0.05 5.79
N ALA A 186 20.74 0.21 4.70
CA ALA A 186 21.07 1.52 4.14
C ALA A 186 19.82 2.22 3.59
N GLN A 187 19.00 1.51 2.81
CA GLN A 187 17.75 2.00 2.24
C GLN A 187 16.77 2.38 3.35
N GLN A 188 16.65 1.53 4.38
CA GLN A 188 15.76 1.81 5.52
C GLN A 188 16.21 3.05 6.32
N ALA A 189 17.51 3.26 6.48
CA ALA A 189 18.05 4.48 7.07
C ALA A 189 17.70 5.73 6.25
N THR A 190 17.76 5.65 4.92
CA THR A 190 17.33 6.72 4.02
C THR A 190 15.84 7.04 4.24
N LEU A 191 14.97 6.03 4.26
CA LEU A 191 13.53 6.23 4.48
C LEU A 191 13.21 6.87 5.84
N ARG A 192 13.97 6.56 6.88
CA ARG A 192 13.78 7.15 8.23
C ARG A 192 14.21 8.61 8.32
N THR A 193 15.12 9.03 7.47
CA THR A 193 15.72 10.39 7.51
C THR A 193 15.19 11.33 6.45
N VAL A 194 14.50 10.83 5.44
CA VAL A 194 13.93 11.65 4.35
C VAL A 194 12.97 12.70 4.90
N ARG A 195 13.03 13.90 4.31
CA ARG A 195 12.18 15.03 4.69
C ARG A 195 11.23 15.45 3.58
N THR A 196 11.53 15.11 2.34
CA THR A 196 10.73 15.43 1.15
C THR A 196 10.72 14.26 0.18
N ILE A 197 9.71 14.23 -0.69
CA ILE A 197 9.60 13.31 -1.82
C ILE A 197 9.59 14.15 -3.09
N ASP A 198 10.65 14.06 -3.88
CA ASP A 198 10.88 14.87 -5.07
C ASP A 198 10.29 14.23 -6.34
N VAL A 199 9.11 13.63 -6.19
CA VAL A 199 8.34 13.00 -7.28
C VAL A 199 6.91 13.56 -7.24
N PRO A 200 6.38 14.05 -8.38
CA PRO A 200 4.99 14.49 -8.47
C PRO A 200 4.04 13.40 -7.98
N THR A 201 3.22 13.72 -6.97
CA THR A 201 2.41 12.72 -6.27
C THR A 201 0.94 13.12 -6.24
N ILE A 202 0.05 12.20 -6.64
CA ILE A 202 -1.37 12.25 -6.30
C ILE A 202 -1.62 11.28 -5.15
N PHE A 203 -2.26 11.76 -4.09
CA PHE A 203 -2.72 10.93 -3.00
C PHE A 203 -4.25 10.83 -3.01
N VAL A 204 -4.77 9.61 -3.01
CA VAL A 204 -6.21 9.33 -3.01
C VAL A 204 -6.61 8.64 -1.72
N CYS A 205 -7.64 9.16 -1.05
CA CYS A 205 -8.24 8.50 0.12
C CYS A 205 -9.77 8.57 0.04
N GLY A 206 -10.42 7.71 0.78
CA GLY A 206 -11.86 7.80 1.01
C GLY A 206 -12.17 8.59 2.28
N ASP A 207 -13.26 9.32 2.31
CA ASP A 207 -13.70 10.08 3.49
C ASP A 207 -14.27 9.19 4.60
N THR A 208 -14.69 7.97 4.25
CA THR A 208 -15.18 6.94 5.19
C THR A 208 -14.18 5.83 5.45
N ASP A 209 -12.90 6.02 5.07
CA ASP A 209 -11.83 5.07 5.36
C ASP A 209 -11.66 4.93 6.88
N ALA A 210 -11.99 3.74 7.39
CA ALA A 210 -11.89 3.43 8.82
C ALA A 210 -10.61 2.65 9.19
N CYS A 211 -9.71 2.44 8.23
CA CYS A 211 -8.35 1.95 8.44
C CYS A 211 -7.37 3.12 8.53
N THR A 212 -7.27 3.93 7.49
CA THR A 212 -6.42 5.13 7.46
C THR A 212 -7.31 6.35 7.37
N LEU A 213 -7.53 7.02 8.49
CA LEU A 213 -8.42 8.17 8.54
C LEU A 213 -7.96 9.27 7.58
N ALA A 214 -8.88 9.80 6.77
CA ALA A 214 -8.58 10.84 5.78
C ALA A 214 -7.86 12.07 6.38
N ALA A 215 -8.09 12.35 7.66
CA ALA A 215 -7.46 13.46 8.38
C ALA A 215 -5.93 13.31 8.48
N VAL A 216 -5.38 12.08 8.50
CA VAL A 216 -3.94 11.88 8.69
C VAL A 216 -3.07 12.33 7.52
N SER A 217 -3.68 12.50 6.34
CA SER A 217 -2.99 12.90 5.10
C SER A 217 -3.21 14.37 4.72
N ARG A 218 -3.73 15.18 5.64
CA ARG A 218 -3.89 16.63 5.45
C ARG A 218 -2.59 17.37 5.77
N ASN A 219 -2.42 18.60 5.28
CA ASN A 219 -1.33 19.52 5.60
C ASN A 219 0.08 18.93 5.36
N VAL A 220 0.22 18.05 4.36
CA VAL A 220 1.50 17.37 4.04
C VAL A 220 2.13 17.86 2.74
N GLU A 221 1.51 18.80 2.03
CA GLU A 221 1.92 19.33 0.71
C GLU A 221 3.36 19.85 0.74
N ARG A 222 3.79 20.46 1.83
CA ARG A 222 5.15 20.98 2.04
C ARG A 222 6.25 19.91 1.95
N PHE A 223 5.90 18.65 2.08
CA PHE A 223 6.85 17.53 1.97
C PHE A 223 7.01 17.00 0.53
N TYR A 224 6.31 17.60 -0.44
CA TYR A 224 6.32 17.17 -1.85
C TYR A 224 6.64 18.36 -2.77
N PRO A 225 7.90 18.82 -2.82
CA PRO A 225 8.27 20.02 -3.58
C PRO A 225 8.08 19.88 -5.09
N ALA A 226 8.05 18.64 -5.63
CA ALA A 226 7.75 18.38 -7.03
C ALA A 226 6.25 18.45 -7.39
N GLY A 227 5.38 18.67 -6.40
CA GLY A 227 3.93 18.76 -6.53
C GLY A 227 3.18 17.64 -5.81
N TYR A 228 2.07 18.05 -5.18
CA TYR A 228 1.18 17.15 -4.45
C TYR A 228 -0.28 17.52 -4.70
N GLU A 229 -1.08 16.55 -5.03
CA GLU A 229 -2.52 16.69 -5.12
C GLU A 229 -3.18 15.66 -4.21
N ARG A 230 -4.03 16.11 -3.29
CA ARG A 230 -4.80 15.24 -2.41
C ARG A 230 -6.25 15.19 -2.86
N ILE A 231 -6.76 13.99 -3.11
CA ILE A 231 -8.13 13.72 -3.55
C ILE A 231 -8.81 12.88 -2.49
N GLU A 232 -9.91 13.41 -1.94
CA GLU A 232 -10.77 12.73 -0.99
C GLU A 232 -12.06 12.33 -1.70
N LEU A 233 -12.32 11.03 -1.82
CA LEU A 233 -13.48 10.49 -2.52
C LEU A 233 -14.65 10.33 -1.54
N PRO A 234 -15.81 10.97 -1.79
CA PRO A 234 -16.95 10.92 -0.88
C PRO A 234 -17.61 9.55 -0.85
N GLY A 235 -17.95 9.07 0.34
CA GLY A 235 -18.63 7.80 0.57
C GLY A 235 -17.76 6.56 0.32
N VAL A 236 -16.43 6.73 0.16
CA VAL A 236 -15.47 5.68 -0.14
C VAL A 236 -14.68 5.33 1.11
N GLY A 237 -14.45 4.03 1.33
CA GLY A 237 -13.62 3.52 2.41
C GLY A 237 -12.17 3.32 1.99
N HIS A 238 -11.58 2.22 2.47
CA HIS A 238 -10.15 1.93 2.32
C HIS A 238 -9.73 1.43 0.93
N PHE A 239 -10.69 1.02 0.08
CA PHE A 239 -10.40 0.42 -1.21
C PHE A 239 -10.90 1.24 -2.40
N PRO A 240 -10.47 2.51 -2.60
CA PRO A 240 -10.91 3.38 -3.69
C PRO A 240 -10.89 2.72 -5.07
N HIS A 241 -9.86 1.94 -5.39
CA HIS A 241 -9.69 1.23 -6.64
C HIS A 241 -10.70 0.09 -6.87
N ARG A 242 -11.41 -0.32 -5.82
CA ARG A 242 -12.49 -1.32 -5.87
C ARG A 242 -13.88 -0.69 -5.73
N GLU A 243 -13.99 0.31 -4.86
CA GLU A 243 -15.24 1.00 -4.53
C GLU A 243 -15.65 1.98 -5.64
N GLN A 244 -14.68 2.72 -6.19
CA GLN A 244 -14.86 3.65 -7.31
C GLN A 244 -13.80 3.46 -8.40
N PRO A 245 -13.77 2.31 -9.09
CA PRO A 245 -12.73 2.00 -10.06
C PRO A 245 -12.67 2.97 -11.24
N ILE A 246 -13.80 3.62 -11.60
CA ILE A 246 -13.85 4.64 -12.65
C ILE A 246 -13.02 5.86 -12.25
N ALA A 247 -13.28 6.41 -11.07
CA ALA A 247 -12.56 7.58 -10.59
C ALA A 247 -11.05 7.33 -10.52
N VAL A 248 -10.64 6.15 -10.04
CA VAL A 248 -9.22 5.79 -9.97
C VAL A 248 -8.62 5.59 -11.37
N ALA A 249 -9.36 4.98 -12.30
CA ALA A 249 -8.91 4.84 -13.70
C ALA A 249 -8.69 6.20 -14.37
N ASP A 250 -9.62 7.13 -14.21
CA ASP A 250 -9.52 8.49 -14.76
C ASP A 250 -8.30 9.25 -14.19
N LEU A 251 -8.01 9.07 -12.90
CA LEU A 251 -6.82 9.63 -12.28
C LEU A 251 -5.53 9.04 -12.86
N ILE A 252 -5.49 7.73 -13.11
CA ILE A 252 -4.33 7.08 -13.74
C ILE A 252 -4.13 7.61 -15.15
N LEU A 253 -5.20 7.73 -15.95
CA LEU A 253 -5.11 8.25 -17.32
C LEU A 253 -4.66 9.72 -17.33
N ARG A 254 -5.24 10.57 -16.48
CA ARG A 254 -4.81 11.95 -16.31
C ARG A 254 -3.32 12.06 -15.92
N PHE A 255 -2.86 11.10 -15.15
CA PHE A 255 -1.50 11.06 -14.64
C PHE A 255 -0.50 10.47 -15.67
N ALA A 256 -0.99 9.67 -16.64
CA ALA A 256 -0.19 9.03 -17.68
C ALA A 256 0.15 9.97 -18.86
N GLY A 257 -0.67 10.99 -19.10
CA GLY A 257 -0.43 12.04 -20.10
C GLY A 257 0.44 13.15 -19.56
#